data_620c1274c741d0d733bc9b4a7d1b2cf1
#
_entry.id   620c1274c741d0d733bc9b4a7d1b2cf1
#
_cell.length_a   1.000
_cell.length_b   1.000
_cell.length_c   1.000
_cell.angle_alpha   90.00
_cell.angle_beta   90.00
_cell.angle_gamma   90.00
#
_symmetry.space_group_name_H-M   'P 1'
#
loop_
_entity.id
_entity.type
_entity.pdbx_description
1 polymer ?
#
loop_
_entity_poly.entity_id
_entity_poly.type
_entity_poly.pdbx_seq_one_letter_code
_entity_poly.pdbx_strand_id
1 'polypeptide(L)' 'MVTPDSIQASIVAGISCAHCQVTGDGQHFEAVIVSQAFDGLNRVRRHQLVYAALGDRMREEIHALSMKT' A
#
# COMPACT_ATOMS: atom_id res chain seq x y z
N MET A 1 9.61 7.84 -12.18
CA MET A 1 10.20 7.05 -11.08
C MET A 1 9.20 6.94 -9.94
N VAL A 2 9.02 5.75 -9.39
CA VAL A 2 8.13 5.55 -8.26
C VAL A 2 8.82 5.97 -6.97
N THR A 3 8.14 6.79 -6.18
CA THR A 3 8.64 7.23 -4.88
C THR A 3 7.73 6.69 -3.77
N PRO A 4 8.26 6.55 -2.54
CA PRO A 4 7.41 6.17 -1.40
C PRO A 4 6.22 7.12 -1.23
N ASP A 5 6.41 8.41 -1.44
CA ASP A 5 5.33 9.39 -1.31
C ASP A 5 4.23 9.16 -2.34
N SER A 6 4.59 8.79 -3.57
CA SER A 6 3.59 8.54 -4.60
C SER A 6 2.79 7.27 -4.32
N ILE A 7 3.44 6.24 -3.76
CA ILE A 7 2.75 5.02 -3.34
C ILE A 7 1.79 5.33 -2.20
N GLN A 8 2.25 6.09 -1.21
CA GLN A 8 1.43 6.49 -0.07
C GLN A 8 0.19 7.27 -0.53
N ALA A 9 0.36 8.20 -1.47
CA ALA A 9 -0.75 8.97 -2.00
C ALA A 9 -1.79 8.08 -2.69
N SER A 10 -1.34 7.09 -3.45
CA SER A 10 -2.24 6.15 -4.11
C SER A 10 -3.04 5.32 -3.11
N ILE A 11 -2.38 4.85 -2.04
CA ILE A 11 -3.05 4.06 -1.00
C ILE A 11 -4.10 4.92 -0.30
N VAL A 12 -3.74 6.13 0.10
CA VAL A 12 -4.64 7.04 0.83
C VAL A 12 -5.83 7.44 -0.04
N ALA A 13 -5.63 7.58 -1.34
CA ALA A 13 -6.71 7.89 -2.26
C ALA A 13 -7.74 6.76 -2.38
N GLY A 14 -7.30 5.50 -2.24
CA GLY A 14 -8.17 4.33 -2.38
C GLY A 14 -8.68 3.74 -1.08
N ILE A 15 -8.04 4.01 0.05
CA ILE A 15 -8.36 3.44 1.36
C ILE A 15 -8.35 4.55 2.39
N SER A 16 -9.43 4.65 3.18
CA SER A 16 -9.47 5.59 4.29
C SER A 16 -8.58 5.06 5.42
N CYS A 17 -7.45 5.73 5.67
CA CYS A 17 -6.45 5.28 6.62
C CYS A 17 -6.36 6.20 7.82
N ALA A 18 -6.27 5.59 9.03
CA ALA A 18 -5.92 6.33 10.23
C ALA A 18 -4.42 6.65 10.23
N HIS A 19 -3.61 5.77 9.61
CA HIS A 19 -2.17 5.96 9.45
C HIS A 19 -1.72 5.26 8.19
N CYS A 20 -0.84 5.89 7.44
CA CYS A 20 -0.22 5.29 6.28
C CYS A 20 1.17 5.86 6.10
N GLN A 21 2.17 5.00 6.14
CA GLN A 21 3.55 5.40 5.95
C GLN A 21 4.22 4.42 4.99
N VAL A 22 4.86 4.96 3.96
CA VAL A 22 5.60 4.16 2.99
C VAL A 22 7.04 4.64 2.96
N THR A 23 7.96 3.69 3.03
CA THR A 23 9.41 3.94 2.93
C THR A 23 9.99 3.02 1.88
N GLY A 24 11.17 3.35 1.37
CA GLY A 24 11.82 2.51 0.38
C GLY A 24 12.98 3.18 -0.33
N ASP A 25 13.70 2.37 -1.13
CA ASP A 25 14.89 2.80 -1.85
C ASP A 25 14.66 2.95 -3.37
N GLY A 26 13.41 2.82 -3.84
CA GLY A 26 13.08 2.88 -5.26
C GLY A 26 12.82 1.51 -5.87
N GLN A 27 13.30 0.44 -5.27
CA GLN A 27 13.04 -0.93 -5.73
C GLN A 27 12.28 -1.75 -4.71
N HIS A 28 12.64 -1.61 -3.43
CA HIS A 28 11.97 -2.29 -2.32
C HIS A 28 11.26 -1.25 -1.49
N PHE A 29 9.98 -1.49 -1.21
CA PHE A 29 9.15 -0.56 -0.44
C PHE A 29 8.54 -1.28 0.75
N GLU A 30 8.35 -0.54 1.83
CA GLU A 30 7.65 -1.02 3.02
C GLU A 30 6.52 -0.06 3.35
N ALA A 31 5.33 -0.60 3.59
CA ALA A 31 4.16 0.19 3.95
C ALA A 31 3.62 -0.26 5.30
N VAL A 32 3.28 0.70 6.15
CA VAL A 32 2.54 0.46 7.39
C VAL A 32 1.22 1.18 7.25
N ILE A 33 0.13 0.44 7.30
CA ILE A 33 -1.20 0.97 7.03
C ILE A 33 -2.14 0.56 8.15
N VAL A 34 -2.78 1.54 8.78
CA VAL A 34 -3.81 1.31 9.78
C VAL A 34 -5.11 1.86 9.23
N SER A 35 -6.13 1.02 9.12
CA SER A 35 -7.40 1.39 8.53
C SER A 35 -8.54 0.56 9.11
N GLN A 36 -9.67 1.20 9.38
CA GLN A 36 -10.88 0.50 9.76
C GLN A 36 -11.42 -0.40 8.64
N ALA A 37 -11.05 -0.13 7.40
CA ALA A 37 -11.42 -0.97 6.27
C ALA A 37 -10.86 -2.38 6.39
N PHE A 38 -9.84 -2.58 7.22
CA PHE A 38 -9.24 -3.90 7.46
C PHE A 38 -9.93 -4.71 8.55
N ASP A 39 -10.86 -4.11 9.29
CA ASP A 39 -11.55 -4.80 10.38
C ASP A 39 -12.30 -6.01 9.85
N GLY A 40 -12.09 -7.16 10.51
CA GLY A 40 -12.74 -8.41 10.12
C GLY A 40 -12.09 -9.11 8.92
N LEU A 41 -11.06 -8.52 8.31
CA LEU A 41 -10.38 -9.12 7.16
C LEU A 41 -9.10 -9.84 7.61
N ASN A 42 -8.82 -10.99 6.98
CA ASN A 42 -7.55 -11.67 7.17
C ASN A 42 -6.44 -10.94 6.39
N ARG A 43 -5.20 -11.40 6.60
CA ARG A 43 -4.04 -10.76 5.97
C ARG A 43 -4.15 -10.70 4.44
N VAL A 44 -4.58 -11.79 3.82
CA VAL A 44 -4.67 -11.86 2.36
C VAL A 44 -5.64 -10.82 1.83
N ARG A 45 -6.80 -10.70 2.46
CA ARG A 45 -7.82 -9.74 2.02
C ARG A 45 -7.38 -8.30 2.26
N ARG A 46 -6.66 -8.01 3.35
CA ARG A 46 -6.12 -6.69 3.60
C ARG A 46 -5.12 -6.28 2.52
N HIS A 47 -4.23 -7.21 2.16
CA HIS A 47 -3.25 -6.96 1.11
C HIS A 47 -3.92 -6.78 -0.25
N GLN A 48 -5.00 -7.52 -0.53
CA GLN A 48 -5.75 -7.36 -1.77
C GLN A 48 -6.36 -5.96 -1.88
N LEU A 49 -6.85 -5.40 -0.78
CA LEU A 49 -7.36 -4.03 -0.78
C LEU A 49 -6.28 -3.03 -1.14
N VAL A 50 -5.07 -3.20 -0.61
CA VAL A 50 -3.95 -2.32 -0.91
C VAL A 50 -3.56 -2.45 -2.39
N TYR A 51 -3.48 -3.67 -2.90
CA TYR A 51 -3.16 -3.89 -4.32
C TYR A 51 -4.22 -3.26 -5.23
N ALA A 52 -5.49 -3.35 -4.84
CA ALA A 52 -6.56 -2.71 -5.62
C ALA A 52 -6.40 -1.18 -5.63
N ALA A 53 -6.00 -0.58 -4.51
CA ALA A 53 -5.76 0.85 -4.43
C ALA A 53 -4.57 1.28 -5.28
N LEU A 54 -3.56 0.43 -5.40
CA LEU A 54 -2.39 0.71 -6.21
C LEU A 54 -2.63 0.44 -7.72
N GLY A 55 -3.55 -0.45 -8.03
CA GLY A 55 -3.92 -0.75 -9.41
C GLY A 55 -2.74 -1.28 -10.22
N ASP A 56 -2.59 -0.80 -11.45
CA ASP A 56 -1.55 -1.26 -12.36
C ASP A 56 -0.13 -0.90 -11.92
N ARG A 57 0.03 -0.01 -10.93
CA ARG A 57 1.34 0.37 -10.44
C ARG A 57 2.10 -0.81 -9.85
N MET A 58 1.39 -1.75 -9.20
CA MET A 58 2.02 -2.97 -8.68
C MET A 58 2.66 -3.80 -9.78
N ARG A 59 2.07 -3.78 -10.96
CA ARG A 59 2.54 -4.56 -12.09
C ARG A 59 3.70 -3.89 -12.82
N GLU A 60 3.63 -2.57 -13.01
CA GLU A 60 4.53 -1.87 -13.90
C GLU A 60 5.64 -1.11 -13.20
N GLU A 61 5.37 -0.55 -12.02
CA GLU A 61 6.27 0.40 -11.37
C GLU A 61 6.86 -0.11 -10.05
N ILE A 62 6.11 -0.94 -9.32
CA ILE A 62 6.51 -1.38 -7.99
C ILE A 62 7.02 -2.81 -8.04
N HIS A 63 8.32 -2.99 -7.79
CA HIS A 63 8.94 -4.32 -7.89
C HIS A 63 8.71 -5.17 -6.64
N ALA A 64 8.79 -4.57 -5.46
CA ALA A 64 8.62 -5.31 -4.22
C ALA A 64 7.99 -4.39 -3.17
N LEU A 65 6.91 -4.85 -2.56
CA LEU A 65 6.21 -4.11 -1.52
C LEU A 65 5.88 -5.05 -0.37
N SER A 66 6.45 -4.76 0.80
CA SER A 66 6.10 -5.42 2.05
C SER A 66 5.12 -4.56 2.81
N MET A 67 4.12 -5.18 3.44
CA MET A 67 3.05 -4.46 4.10
C MET A 67 2.80 -4.97 5.49
N LYS A 68 2.56 -4.04 6.42
CA LYS A 68 1.96 -4.31 7.73
C LYS A 68 0.61 -3.62 7.77
N THR A 69 -0.43 -4.40 7.97
CA THR A 69 -1.81 -3.89 7.94
C THR A 69 -2.61 -4.21 9.19
#